data_f8b30690ece2c2c5a4a9839ca6908950
#
_entry.id   f8b30690ece2c2c5a4a9839ca6908950
#
_cell.length_a   1.000
_cell.length_b   1.000
_cell.length_c   1.000
_cell.angle_alpha   90.00
_cell.angle_beta   90.00
_cell.angle_gamma   90.00
#
_symmetry.space_group_name_H-M   'P 1'
#
loop_
_entity.id
_entity.type
_entity.pdbx_description
1 polymer ?
#
loop_
_entity_poly.entity_id
_entity_poly.type
_entity_poly.pdbx_seq_one_letter_code
_entity_poly.pdbx_strand_id
1 'polypeptide(L)'
;GTKEPVRFLSSENDKEESCEDEDFDFFLYTKLGEARDVIFEILENRELSSELRMALCLALAHDLQRRVWNEKLYEVDELLERYRVGNMCKAAQGADGMSVKDAGQAGHAGAGATVTRFCRRLASASLEQYSRFETASELYTVFEKMEPLDPAWPDRRDGMDEILYGAGKEAYEANRRAFLTANATRLELLREQIMVYFVFGYFCGAVYNDNPYGKMKLAVAATILVEEMLMAEWLQEKTHGGPATAAPTGIRGKVVAAALPETQIVDLVHCFSREVEHSDENRGLLEDELVKREEFCLKALLAAAVEWKNR
;
A
#
# COMPACT_ATOMS: atom_id res chain seq x y z
N GLY A 1 -4.31 -12.13 14.56
CA GLY A 1 -5.02 -11.08 13.87
C GLY A 1 -6.48 -11.43 13.68
N THR A 2 -7.37 -10.51 13.92
CA THR A 2 -8.79 -10.73 13.74
C THR A 2 -9.12 -10.87 12.26
N LYS A 3 -9.93 -11.87 11.88
CA LYS A 3 -10.47 -12.01 10.51
C LYS A 3 -11.50 -10.92 10.19
N GLU A 4 -11.82 -10.10 11.16
CA GLU A 4 -12.80 -9.01 11.03
C GLU A 4 -12.15 -7.76 10.46
N PRO A 5 -12.88 -6.95 9.69
CA PRO A 5 -12.39 -5.65 9.24
C PRO A 5 -12.11 -4.73 10.43
N VAL A 6 -11.16 -3.82 10.27
CA VAL A 6 -10.89 -2.77 11.26
C VAL A 6 -12.12 -1.89 11.37
N ARG A 7 -12.64 -1.73 12.59
CA ARG A 7 -13.79 -0.85 12.87
C ARG A 7 -13.31 0.31 13.72
N PHE A 8 -13.60 1.52 13.29
CA PHE A 8 -13.38 2.72 14.08
C PHE A 8 -14.60 2.96 14.95
N LEU A 9 -14.37 3.13 16.25
CA LEU A 9 -15.41 3.53 17.19
C LEU A 9 -15.24 5.02 17.43
N SER A 10 -16.17 5.84 16.94
CA SER A 10 -16.26 7.25 17.34
C SER A 10 -16.97 7.34 18.68
N SER A 11 -16.41 8.08 19.63
CA SER A 11 -17.15 8.44 20.85
C SER A 11 -17.88 9.76 20.59
N GLU A 12 -19.16 9.83 20.95
CA GLU A 12 -19.96 11.06 20.85
C GLU A 12 -19.49 12.16 21.84
N ASN A 13 -18.42 11.92 22.59
CA ASN A 13 -17.89 12.81 23.64
C ASN A 13 -16.64 13.57 23.24
N ASP A 14 -16.25 13.60 21.98
CA ASP A 14 -15.19 14.47 21.52
C ASP A 14 -15.66 15.91 21.71
N LYS A 15 -15.24 16.54 22.81
CA LYS A 15 -15.34 17.98 22.96
C LYS A 15 -14.60 18.57 21.77
N GLU A 16 -15.29 19.40 21.00
CA GLU A 16 -14.68 20.27 20.02
C GLU A 16 -13.58 21.05 20.75
N GLU A 17 -12.33 20.61 20.68
CA GLU A 17 -11.20 21.46 21.01
C GLU A 17 -11.19 22.55 19.97
N SER A 18 -11.48 23.77 20.39
CA SER A 18 -11.37 24.94 19.54
C SER A 18 -9.92 25.05 19.10
N CYS A 19 -9.64 24.74 17.83
CA CYS A 19 -8.35 25.01 17.23
C CYS A 19 -8.18 26.54 17.17
N GLU A 20 -7.29 27.08 18.00
CA GLU A 20 -6.97 28.52 18.03
C GLU A 20 -5.96 28.92 16.94
N ASP A 21 -5.64 27.99 16.04
CA ASP A 21 -4.70 28.24 14.94
C ASP A 21 -5.45 29.01 13.83
N GLU A 22 -5.17 30.30 13.74
CA GLU A 22 -5.81 31.21 12.76
C GLU A 22 -5.54 30.79 11.30
N ASP A 23 -4.49 30.01 11.06
CA ASP A 23 -4.07 29.55 9.74
C ASP A 23 -4.60 28.14 9.39
N PHE A 24 -5.41 27.49 10.26
CA PHE A 24 -5.92 26.15 10.01
C PHE A 24 -7.01 26.13 8.94
N ASP A 25 -6.76 25.42 7.83
CA ASP A 25 -7.74 25.27 6.75
C ASP A 25 -8.80 24.21 7.08
N PHE A 26 -9.87 24.64 7.76
CA PHE A 26 -11.03 23.79 8.09
C PHE A 26 -11.72 23.20 6.87
N PHE A 27 -11.72 23.90 5.74
CA PHE A 27 -12.35 23.39 4.53
C PHE A 27 -11.55 22.24 3.93
N LEU A 28 -10.23 22.42 3.82
CA LEU A 28 -9.33 21.32 3.41
C LEU A 28 -9.43 20.14 4.38
N TYR A 29 -9.39 20.38 5.70
CA TYR A 29 -9.49 19.32 6.70
C TYR A 29 -10.78 18.51 6.55
N THR A 30 -11.92 19.16 6.34
CA THR A 30 -13.20 18.50 6.09
C THR A 30 -13.12 17.62 4.84
N LYS A 31 -12.57 18.13 3.75
CA LYS A 31 -12.42 17.36 2.49
C LYS A 31 -11.43 16.19 2.63
N LEU A 32 -10.40 16.33 3.45
CA LEU A 32 -9.48 15.23 3.78
C LEU A 32 -10.19 14.14 4.59
N GLY A 33 -11.05 14.51 5.55
CA GLY A 33 -11.88 13.56 6.31
C GLY A 33 -12.81 12.75 5.40
N GLU A 34 -13.55 13.42 4.53
CA GLU A 34 -14.43 12.79 3.53
C GLU A 34 -13.64 11.86 2.59
N ALA A 35 -12.46 12.28 2.15
CA ALA A 35 -11.59 11.47 1.31
C ALA A 35 -11.05 10.24 2.05
N ARG A 36 -10.68 10.38 3.33
CA ARG A 36 -10.25 9.27 4.19
C ARG A 36 -11.34 8.22 4.34
N ASP A 37 -12.58 8.62 4.51
CA ASP A 37 -13.70 7.70 4.63
C ASP A 37 -13.89 6.89 3.34
N VAL A 38 -13.79 7.51 2.17
CA VAL A 38 -13.82 6.80 0.88
C VAL A 38 -12.61 5.88 0.71
N ILE A 39 -11.43 6.27 1.19
CA ILE A 39 -10.24 5.40 1.20
C ILE A 39 -10.50 4.16 2.05
N PHE A 40 -11.13 4.29 3.21
CA PHE A 40 -11.50 3.14 4.05
C PHE A 40 -12.52 2.24 3.35
N GLU A 41 -13.54 2.80 2.68
CA GLU A 41 -14.46 2.01 1.87
C GLU A 41 -13.72 1.18 0.80
N ILE A 42 -12.70 1.75 0.14
CA ILE A 42 -11.88 1.03 -0.84
C ILE A 42 -11.06 -0.07 -0.17
N LEU A 43 -10.40 0.22 0.95
CA LEU A 43 -9.53 -0.72 1.66
C LEU A 43 -10.30 -1.90 2.25
N GLU A 44 -11.54 -1.69 2.69
CA GLU A 44 -12.41 -2.73 3.23
C GLU A 44 -13.10 -3.57 2.15
N ASN A 45 -13.08 -3.14 0.90
CA ASN A 45 -13.71 -3.87 -0.20
C ASN A 45 -12.90 -5.10 -0.62
N ARG A 46 -13.12 -6.21 0.07
CA ARG A 46 -12.44 -7.49 -0.14
C ARG A 46 -12.87 -8.24 -1.42
N GLU A 47 -13.78 -7.69 -2.21
CA GLU A 47 -14.07 -8.18 -3.58
C GLU A 47 -12.91 -7.83 -4.53
N LEU A 48 -12.11 -6.82 -4.19
CA LEU A 48 -10.91 -6.42 -4.91
C LEU A 48 -9.66 -6.98 -4.20
N SER A 49 -8.62 -7.32 -4.97
CA SER A 49 -7.33 -7.68 -4.38
C SER A 49 -6.73 -6.50 -3.61
N SER A 50 -5.98 -6.77 -2.55
CA SER A 50 -5.31 -5.72 -1.75
C SER A 50 -4.40 -4.83 -2.61
N GLU A 51 -3.73 -5.40 -3.60
CA GLU A 51 -2.91 -4.67 -4.56
C GLU A 51 -3.73 -3.63 -5.34
N LEU A 52 -4.90 -4.02 -5.83
CA LEU A 52 -5.78 -3.11 -6.56
C LEU A 52 -6.36 -2.03 -5.63
N ARG A 53 -6.70 -2.39 -4.39
CA ARG A 53 -7.16 -1.45 -3.37
C ARG A 53 -6.10 -0.38 -3.08
N MET A 54 -4.84 -0.78 -2.86
CA MET A 54 -3.71 0.14 -2.68
C MET A 54 -3.53 1.07 -3.89
N ALA A 55 -3.59 0.52 -5.09
CA ALA A 55 -3.45 1.29 -6.33
C ALA A 55 -4.58 2.31 -6.51
N LEU A 56 -5.82 1.96 -6.16
CA LEU A 56 -6.97 2.87 -6.18
C LEU A 56 -6.83 4.00 -5.16
N CYS A 57 -6.39 3.70 -3.94
CA CYS A 57 -6.13 4.70 -2.92
C CYS A 57 -5.04 5.69 -3.37
N LEU A 58 -3.95 5.18 -3.97
CA LEU A 58 -2.87 6.01 -4.50
C LEU A 58 -3.35 6.93 -5.63
N ALA A 59 -4.20 6.42 -6.53
CA ALA A 59 -4.78 7.19 -7.63
C ALA A 59 -5.77 8.25 -7.12
N LEU A 60 -6.61 7.93 -6.13
CA LEU A 60 -7.51 8.89 -5.50
C LEU A 60 -6.73 10.04 -4.86
N ALA A 61 -5.72 9.71 -4.05
CA ALA A 61 -4.89 10.73 -3.38
C ALA A 61 -4.12 11.60 -4.39
N HIS A 62 -3.63 11.04 -5.49
CA HIS A 62 -3.02 11.81 -6.58
C HIS A 62 -4.03 12.76 -7.26
N ASP A 63 -5.25 12.29 -7.51
CA ASP A 63 -6.30 13.11 -8.11
C ASP A 63 -6.80 14.20 -7.13
N LEU A 64 -6.83 13.90 -5.82
CA LEU A 64 -7.12 14.88 -4.77
C LEU A 64 -6.03 15.96 -4.71
N GLN A 65 -4.75 15.55 -4.71
CA GLN A 65 -3.62 16.50 -4.73
C GLN A 65 -3.72 17.53 -5.84
N ARG A 66 -4.15 17.10 -7.01
CA ARG A 66 -4.34 18.02 -8.14
C ARG A 66 -5.42 19.06 -7.88
N ARG A 67 -6.44 18.75 -7.06
CA ARG A 67 -7.47 19.72 -6.67
C ARG A 67 -6.98 20.68 -5.60
N VAL A 68 -6.20 20.17 -4.65
CA VAL A 68 -5.53 21.02 -3.66
C VAL A 68 -4.63 22.04 -4.36
N TRP A 69 -3.70 21.58 -5.22
CA TRP A 69 -2.77 22.47 -5.93
C TRP A 69 -3.43 23.48 -6.88
N ASN A 70 -4.59 23.18 -7.42
CA ASN A 70 -5.32 24.06 -8.32
C ASN A 70 -6.40 24.87 -7.61
N GLU A 71 -6.47 24.84 -6.27
CA GLU A 71 -7.48 25.53 -5.45
C GLU A 71 -8.94 25.16 -5.82
N LYS A 72 -9.14 23.86 -6.21
CA LYS A 72 -10.41 23.33 -6.69
C LYS A 72 -11.05 22.36 -5.70
N LEU A 73 -11.01 22.68 -4.41
CA LEU A 73 -11.58 21.83 -3.37
C LEU A 73 -13.09 21.59 -3.55
N TYR A 74 -13.80 22.50 -4.23
CA TYR A 74 -15.22 22.36 -4.57
C TYR A 74 -15.51 21.21 -5.57
N GLU A 75 -14.48 20.68 -6.27
CA GLU A 75 -14.60 19.51 -7.16
C GLU A 75 -14.37 18.18 -6.42
N VAL A 76 -14.04 18.20 -5.12
CA VAL A 76 -13.65 16.98 -4.37
C VAL A 76 -14.85 16.05 -4.21
N ASP A 77 -16.04 16.55 -3.95
CA ASP A 77 -17.24 15.71 -3.79
C ASP A 77 -17.52 14.86 -5.04
N GLU A 78 -17.44 15.47 -6.22
CA GLU A 78 -17.59 14.78 -7.49
C GLU A 78 -16.45 13.75 -7.71
N LEU A 79 -15.24 14.07 -7.27
CA LEU A 79 -14.11 13.13 -7.31
C LEU A 79 -14.40 11.92 -6.43
N LEU A 80 -14.79 12.13 -5.16
CA LEU A 80 -15.03 11.06 -4.20
C LEU A 80 -16.15 10.13 -4.63
N GLU A 81 -17.25 10.68 -5.17
CA GLU A 81 -18.35 9.89 -5.72
C GLU A 81 -17.90 8.90 -6.81
N ARG A 82 -16.86 9.22 -7.56
CA ARG A 82 -16.29 8.29 -8.58
C ARG A 82 -15.58 7.10 -7.95
N TYR A 83 -15.06 7.24 -6.73
CA TYR A 83 -14.30 6.22 -6.02
C TYR A 83 -15.12 5.45 -4.98
N ARG A 84 -16.38 5.84 -4.68
CA ARG A 84 -17.22 5.12 -3.73
C ARG A 84 -17.52 3.68 -4.17
N VAL A 85 -17.44 2.75 -3.21
CA VAL A 85 -17.56 1.29 -3.43
C VAL A 85 -18.92 0.90 -4.02
N GLY A 86 -20.02 1.50 -3.58
CA GLY A 86 -21.35 1.23 -4.14
C GLY A 86 -21.46 1.48 -5.63
N ASN A 87 -20.60 2.32 -6.14
CA ASN A 87 -20.43 2.62 -7.54
C ASN A 87 -19.37 1.72 -8.22
N MET A 88 -18.47 1.08 -7.48
CA MET A 88 -17.43 0.20 -8.00
C MET A 88 -17.91 -1.25 -8.22
N CYS A 89 -18.74 -1.79 -7.32
CA CYS A 89 -19.18 -3.19 -7.36
C CYS A 89 -20.12 -3.52 -8.53
N LYS A 90 -20.95 -2.58 -8.97
CA LYS A 90 -21.83 -2.76 -10.12
C LYS A 90 -21.11 -3.04 -11.45
N ALA A 91 -19.80 -2.81 -11.50
CA ALA A 91 -18.98 -3.00 -12.68
C ALA A 91 -18.17 -4.29 -12.68
N ALA A 92 -17.77 -4.77 -11.50
CA ALA A 92 -17.06 -6.05 -11.40
C ALA A 92 -17.97 -7.20 -11.85
N GLN A 93 -19.27 -7.15 -11.51
CA GLN A 93 -20.27 -8.14 -11.94
C GLN A 93 -20.58 -8.13 -13.44
N GLY A 94 -20.30 -7.04 -14.16
CA GLY A 94 -20.46 -6.94 -15.62
C GLY A 94 -19.22 -7.34 -16.42
N ALA A 95 -18.06 -7.53 -15.80
CA ALA A 95 -16.78 -7.74 -16.49
C ALA A 95 -16.48 -9.22 -16.79
N ASP A 96 -17.12 -10.16 -16.09
CA ASP A 96 -16.89 -11.61 -16.27
C ASP A 96 -17.40 -12.20 -17.59
N GLY A 97 -18.04 -11.42 -18.44
CA GLY A 97 -18.61 -11.89 -19.71
C GLY A 97 -18.41 -10.98 -20.94
N MET A 98 -17.75 -9.83 -20.82
CA MET A 98 -17.72 -8.84 -21.89
C MET A 98 -16.36 -8.72 -22.56
N SER A 99 -16.29 -9.07 -23.83
CA SER A 99 -15.15 -8.81 -24.73
C SER A 99 -14.82 -7.31 -24.77
N VAL A 100 -13.51 -6.98 -24.82
CA VAL A 100 -12.97 -5.61 -24.88
C VAL A 100 -13.58 -4.73 -26.00
N LYS A 101 -14.25 -5.34 -26.97
CA LYS A 101 -14.86 -4.63 -28.12
C LYS A 101 -16.22 -4.01 -27.80
N ASP A 102 -16.97 -4.52 -26.82
CA ASP A 102 -18.34 -4.08 -26.54
C ASP A 102 -18.48 -2.90 -25.58
N ALA A 103 -17.37 -2.50 -24.94
CA ALA A 103 -17.34 -1.41 -23.94
C ALA A 103 -17.43 0.01 -24.55
N GLY A 104 -17.54 0.14 -25.87
CA GLY A 104 -17.47 1.42 -26.60
C GLY A 104 -18.81 2.18 -26.73
N GLN A 105 -19.96 1.58 -26.44
CA GLN A 105 -21.27 2.16 -26.83
C GLN A 105 -22.28 2.40 -25.68
N ALA A 106 -21.95 2.18 -24.43
CA ALA A 106 -22.88 2.45 -23.32
C ALA A 106 -22.70 3.88 -22.79
N GLY A 107 -23.50 4.80 -23.28
CA GLY A 107 -23.72 6.09 -22.65
C GLY A 107 -24.40 5.94 -21.29
N HIS A 108 -23.98 6.74 -20.30
CA HIS A 108 -24.41 6.75 -18.89
C HIS A 108 -23.94 5.53 -18.04
N ALA A 109 -22.66 5.28 -18.06
CA ALA A 109 -22.05 4.32 -17.17
C ALA A 109 -21.71 4.99 -15.82
N GLY A 110 -22.49 4.70 -14.80
CA GLY A 110 -22.13 4.98 -13.42
C GLY A 110 -20.77 4.39 -13.06
N ALA A 111 -20.27 4.72 -11.94
CA ALA A 111 -18.94 4.55 -11.39
C ALA A 111 -18.24 3.16 -11.52
N GLY A 112 -18.96 2.10 -11.86
CA GLY A 112 -18.35 0.86 -12.35
C GLY A 112 -17.39 1.07 -13.52
N ALA A 113 -17.59 2.16 -14.26
CA ALA A 113 -16.64 2.66 -15.23
C ALA A 113 -15.30 3.09 -14.62
N THR A 114 -15.22 3.42 -13.32
CA THR A 114 -13.99 3.95 -12.73
C THR A 114 -12.97 2.84 -12.49
N VAL A 115 -13.33 1.73 -11.85
CA VAL A 115 -12.38 0.60 -11.65
C VAL A 115 -11.99 0.01 -13.02
N THR A 116 -12.95 -0.24 -13.90
CA THR A 116 -12.66 -0.74 -15.24
C THR A 116 -11.79 0.23 -16.04
N ARG A 117 -12.06 1.54 -15.94
CA ARG A 117 -11.24 2.58 -16.57
C ARG A 117 -9.85 2.66 -15.94
N PHE A 118 -9.76 2.54 -14.62
CA PHE A 118 -8.51 2.52 -13.90
C PHE A 118 -7.68 1.28 -14.28
N CYS A 119 -8.25 0.07 -14.24
CA CYS A 119 -7.57 -1.15 -14.69
C CYS A 119 -7.13 -1.06 -16.15
N ARG A 120 -7.96 -0.48 -17.04
CA ARG A 120 -7.59 -0.25 -18.45
C ARG A 120 -6.44 0.75 -18.56
N ARG A 121 -6.43 1.81 -17.76
CA ARG A 121 -5.33 2.79 -17.74
C ARG A 121 -4.06 2.16 -17.20
N LEU A 122 -4.13 1.35 -16.14
CA LEU A 122 -2.99 0.59 -15.64
C LEU A 122 -2.43 -0.35 -16.71
N ALA A 123 -3.31 -1.10 -17.40
CA ALA A 123 -2.90 -2.01 -18.46
C ALA A 123 -2.32 -1.30 -19.69
N SER A 124 -2.77 -0.07 -19.99
CA SER A 124 -2.27 0.75 -21.11
C SER A 124 -1.10 1.66 -20.73
N ALA A 125 -0.85 1.86 -19.41
CA ALA A 125 0.30 2.62 -18.97
C ALA A 125 1.57 1.82 -19.26
N SER A 126 2.57 2.45 -19.87
CA SER A 126 3.91 1.87 -19.99
C SER A 126 4.55 1.77 -18.61
N LEU A 127 4.13 0.75 -17.84
CA LEU A 127 4.75 0.41 -16.55
C LEU A 127 5.94 -0.53 -16.72
N GLU A 128 6.24 -0.95 -17.96
CA GLU A 128 7.31 -1.91 -18.27
C GLU A 128 8.71 -1.44 -17.88
N GLN A 129 8.90 -0.12 -17.81
CA GLN A 129 10.15 0.50 -17.38
C GLN A 129 10.29 0.57 -15.85
N TYR A 130 9.22 0.24 -15.10
CA TYR A 130 9.22 0.23 -13.65
C TYR A 130 9.01 -1.19 -13.15
N SER A 131 9.67 -1.56 -12.08
CA SER A 131 9.41 -2.82 -11.41
C SER A 131 9.46 -2.65 -9.89
N ARG A 132 8.90 -3.63 -9.19
CA ARG A 132 8.99 -3.64 -7.74
C ARG A 132 10.44 -3.74 -7.27
N PHE A 133 11.28 -4.48 -7.97
CA PHE A 133 12.70 -4.62 -7.64
C PHE A 133 13.38 -3.26 -7.53
N GLU A 134 13.29 -2.42 -8.58
CA GLU A 134 13.90 -1.10 -8.58
C GLU A 134 13.28 -0.19 -7.51
N THR A 135 11.94 -0.14 -7.43
CA THR A 135 11.27 0.76 -6.47
C THR A 135 11.55 0.35 -5.02
N ALA A 136 11.56 -0.95 -4.71
CA ALA A 136 11.79 -1.42 -3.34
C ALA A 136 13.27 -1.27 -2.95
N SER A 137 14.23 -1.55 -3.84
CA SER A 137 15.64 -1.31 -3.57
C SER A 137 15.92 0.18 -3.32
N GLU A 138 15.27 1.07 -4.08
CA GLU A 138 15.39 2.51 -3.84
C GLU A 138 14.78 2.94 -2.50
N LEU A 139 13.69 2.29 -2.03
CA LEU A 139 13.16 2.53 -0.68
C LEU A 139 14.16 2.09 0.40
N TYR A 140 14.90 1.00 0.19
CA TYR A 140 15.97 0.59 1.11
C TYR A 140 17.10 1.61 1.19
N THR A 141 17.45 2.29 0.09
CA THR A 141 18.45 3.40 0.14
C THR A 141 17.97 4.57 1.01
N VAL A 142 16.66 4.76 1.19
CA VAL A 142 16.11 5.73 2.14
C VAL A 142 16.28 5.24 3.57
N PHE A 143 16.07 3.94 3.81
CA PHE A 143 16.31 3.32 5.12
C PHE A 143 17.75 3.50 5.62
N GLU A 144 18.74 3.43 4.73
CA GLU A 144 20.14 3.65 5.07
C GLU A 144 20.43 5.04 5.62
N LYS A 145 19.62 6.03 5.24
CA LYS A 145 19.78 7.43 5.67
C LYS A 145 19.10 7.69 7.03
N MET A 146 18.24 6.78 7.50
CA MET A 146 17.51 6.95 8.76
C MET A 146 18.43 6.76 9.95
N GLU A 147 18.19 7.54 11.01
CA GLU A 147 18.87 7.35 12.29
C GLU A 147 18.32 6.09 12.97
N PRO A 148 19.16 5.08 13.28
CA PRO A 148 18.70 3.86 13.92
C PRO A 148 18.31 4.13 15.38
N LEU A 149 17.11 3.71 15.77
CA LEU A 149 16.66 3.73 17.17
C LEU A 149 17.14 2.49 17.94
N ASP A 150 17.22 1.35 17.26
CA ASP A 150 17.85 0.13 17.79
C ASP A 150 19.28 0.02 17.26
N PRO A 151 20.30 -0.06 18.14
CA PRO A 151 21.69 -0.22 17.72
C PRO A 151 21.95 -1.45 16.83
N ALA A 152 21.11 -2.48 16.91
CA ALA A 152 21.22 -3.69 16.08
C ALA A 152 20.51 -3.53 14.71
N TRP A 153 19.76 -2.45 14.51
CA TRP A 153 18.99 -2.25 13.29
C TRP A 153 19.85 -2.15 12.01
N PRO A 154 20.98 -1.43 11.99
CA PRO A 154 21.80 -1.34 10.78
C PRO A 154 22.25 -2.71 10.26
N ASP A 155 22.80 -3.56 11.12
CA ASP A 155 23.27 -4.90 10.74
C ASP A 155 22.10 -5.76 10.22
N ARG A 156 20.93 -5.68 10.85
CA ARG A 156 19.72 -6.40 10.42
C ARG A 156 19.23 -5.93 9.06
N ARG A 157 19.15 -4.61 8.86
CA ARG A 157 18.75 -3.99 7.60
C ARG A 157 19.69 -4.38 6.46
N ASP A 158 21.00 -4.26 6.67
CA ASP A 158 22.01 -4.58 5.67
C ASP A 158 21.98 -6.08 5.30
N GLY A 159 21.75 -6.95 6.29
CA GLY A 159 21.52 -8.37 6.05
C GLY A 159 20.26 -8.66 5.22
N MET A 160 19.17 -7.89 5.43
CA MET A 160 17.97 -8.01 4.62
C MET A 160 18.20 -7.49 3.19
N ASP A 161 18.91 -6.39 3.02
CA ASP A 161 19.26 -5.82 1.71
C ASP A 161 20.05 -6.84 0.86
N GLU A 162 21.09 -7.41 1.41
CA GLU A 162 21.90 -8.44 0.73
C GLU A 162 21.06 -9.66 0.32
N ILE A 163 20.17 -10.14 1.19
CA ILE A 163 19.29 -11.28 0.90
C ILE A 163 18.30 -10.99 -0.22
N LEU A 164 17.74 -9.77 -0.23
CA LEU A 164 16.72 -9.36 -1.19
C LEU A 164 17.31 -9.02 -2.54
N TYR A 165 18.38 -8.23 -2.55
CA TYR A 165 18.85 -7.57 -3.76
C TYR A 165 20.24 -8.02 -4.22
N GLY A 166 21.05 -8.64 -3.34
CA GLY A 166 22.43 -9.03 -3.64
C GLY A 166 22.58 -10.01 -4.80
N ALA A 167 21.59 -10.91 -5.02
CA ALA A 167 21.60 -11.86 -6.13
C ALA A 167 20.98 -11.32 -7.44
N GLY A 168 20.52 -10.06 -7.45
CA GLY A 168 19.97 -9.37 -8.61
C GLY A 168 18.49 -9.66 -8.91
N LYS A 169 17.98 -8.99 -9.94
CA LYS A 169 16.54 -8.91 -10.25
C LYS A 169 15.88 -10.25 -10.52
N GLU A 170 16.50 -11.13 -11.30
CA GLU A 170 15.91 -12.43 -11.65
C GLU A 170 15.73 -13.31 -10.42
N ALA A 171 16.71 -13.29 -9.52
CA ALA A 171 16.63 -14.05 -8.26
C ALA A 171 15.57 -13.45 -7.34
N TYR A 172 15.52 -12.13 -7.21
CA TYR A 172 14.48 -11.43 -6.46
C TYR A 172 13.08 -11.79 -6.96
N GLU A 173 12.82 -11.69 -8.27
CA GLU A 173 11.51 -12.01 -8.85
C GLU A 173 11.11 -13.48 -8.63
N ALA A 174 12.06 -14.41 -8.69
CA ALA A 174 11.81 -15.81 -8.41
C ALA A 174 11.45 -16.04 -6.92
N ASN A 175 12.20 -15.41 -6.01
CA ASN A 175 11.97 -15.45 -4.57
C ASN A 175 10.62 -14.80 -4.21
N ARG A 176 10.32 -13.66 -4.81
CA ARG A 176 9.05 -12.94 -4.63
C ARG A 176 7.85 -13.80 -5.01
N ARG A 177 7.87 -14.45 -6.18
CA ARG A 177 6.79 -15.36 -6.59
C ARG A 177 6.59 -16.51 -5.61
N ALA A 178 7.67 -17.09 -5.10
CA ALA A 178 7.60 -18.17 -4.12
C ALA A 178 7.05 -17.69 -2.78
N PHE A 179 7.47 -16.50 -2.32
CA PHE A 179 6.99 -15.86 -1.10
C PHE A 179 5.48 -15.55 -1.18
N LEU A 180 5.03 -14.92 -2.27
CA LEU A 180 3.62 -14.61 -2.50
C LEU A 180 2.76 -15.87 -2.52
N THR A 181 3.23 -16.94 -3.17
CA THR A 181 2.51 -18.22 -3.21
C THR A 181 2.32 -18.82 -1.80
N ALA A 182 3.35 -18.70 -0.94
CA ALA A 182 3.30 -19.25 0.41
C ALA A 182 2.45 -18.40 1.38
N ASN A 183 2.37 -17.07 1.16
CA ASN A 183 1.83 -16.13 2.14
C ASN A 183 0.60 -15.35 1.64
N ALA A 184 0.03 -15.65 0.45
CA ALA A 184 -1.01 -14.88 -0.21
C ALA A 184 -2.15 -14.40 0.73
N THR A 185 -2.78 -15.33 1.44
CA THR A 185 -3.93 -15.00 2.31
C THR A 185 -3.56 -14.06 3.46
N ARG A 186 -2.35 -14.17 3.98
CA ARG A 186 -1.87 -13.30 5.06
C ARG A 186 -1.52 -11.92 4.56
N LEU A 187 -0.90 -11.84 3.39
CA LEU A 187 -0.53 -10.56 2.77
C LEU A 187 -1.76 -9.74 2.39
N GLU A 188 -2.86 -10.37 1.95
CA GLU A 188 -4.12 -9.65 1.67
C GLU A 188 -4.63 -8.89 2.90
N LEU A 189 -4.61 -9.54 4.07
CA LEU A 189 -5.04 -8.92 5.32
C LEU A 189 -4.02 -7.90 5.84
N LEU A 190 -2.74 -8.24 5.79
CA LEU A 190 -1.66 -7.37 6.28
C LEU A 190 -1.60 -6.05 5.53
N ARG A 191 -1.70 -6.08 4.21
CA ARG A 191 -1.75 -4.86 3.37
C ARG A 191 -2.91 -3.96 3.76
N GLU A 192 -4.11 -4.55 3.95
CA GLU A 192 -5.29 -3.81 4.42
C GLU A 192 -5.01 -3.13 5.76
N GLN A 193 -4.48 -3.88 6.73
CA GLN A 193 -4.23 -3.37 8.08
C GLN A 193 -3.17 -2.26 8.12
N ILE A 194 -2.06 -2.42 7.40
CA ILE A 194 -1.01 -1.40 7.34
C ILE A 194 -1.52 -0.14 6.65
N MET A 195 -2.20 -0.29 5.50
CA MET A 195 -2.77 0.85 4.79
C MET A 195 -3.78 1.62 5.65
N VAL A 196 -4.71 0.91 6.31
CA VAL A 196 -5.69 1.52 7.21
C VAL A 196 -5.02 2.26 8.34
N TYR A 197 -4.00 1.66 8.96
CA TYR A 197 -3.26 2.25 10.07
C TYR A 197 -2.58 3.57 9.67
N PHE A 198 -1.81 3.57 8.58
CA PHE A 198 -1.12 4.77 8.11
C PHE A 198 -2.09 5.85 7.60
N VAL A 199 -3.16 5.47 6.94
CA VAL A 199 -4.21 6.42 6.51
C VAL A 199 -4.92 7.03 7.70
N PHE A 200 -5.27 6.23 8.70
CA PHE A 200 -5.90 6.72 9.92
C PHE A 200 -5.00 7.72 10.67
N GLY A 201 -3.73 7.36 10.88
CA GLY A 201 -2.81 8.15 11.69
C GLY A 201 -2.31 9.42 11.00
N TYR A 202 -2.13 9.39 9.66
CA TYR A 202 -1.35 10.44 9.00
C TYR A 202 -2.06 11.17 7.87
N PHE A 203 -3.11 10.60 7.25
CA PHE A 203 -3.67 11.16 6.03
C PHE A 203 -4.24 12.58 6.22
N CYS A 204 -5.01 12.82 7.26
CA CYS A 204 -5.59 14.13 7.55
C CYS A 204 -4.54 15.16 7.99
N GLY A 205 -3.34 14.73 8.43
CA GLY A 205 -2.21 15.63 8.67
C GLY A 205 -1.71 16.36 7.42
N ALA A 206 -2.22 16.01 6.24
CA ALA A 206 -2.01 16.77 5.01
C ALA A 206 -2.56 18.20 5.07
N VAL A 207 -3.43 18.53 6.03
CA VAL A 207 -3.89 19.89 6.27
C VAL A 207 -2.76 20.87 6.59
N TYR A 208 -1.66 20.38 7.18
CA TYR A 208 -0.51 21.20 7.57
C TYR A 208 0.53 21.42 6.44
N ASN A 209 0.44 20.66 5.35
CA ASN A 209 1.44 20.73 4.26
C ASN A 209 0.84 20.60 2.86
N ASP A 210 -0.48 20.65 2.74
CA ASP A 210 -1.23 20.56 1.48
C ASP A 210 -0.86 19.34 0.60
N ASN A 211 -0.43 18.22 1.27
CA ASN A 211 0.14 17.09 0.55
C ASN A 211 -0.53 15.73 0.86
N PRO A 212 -1.83 15.54 0.57
CA PRO A 212 -2.51 14.25 0.75
C PRO A 212 -1.90 13.11 -0.09
N TYR A 213 -1.33 13.43 -1.24
CA TYR A 213 -0.65 12.42 -2.05
C TYR A 213 0.65 11.93 -1.41
N GLY A 214 1.43 12.81 -0.78
CA GLY A 214 2.60 12.43 0.01
C GLY A 214 2.25 11.50 1.16
N LYS A 215 1.17 11.78 1.90
CA LYS A 215 0.68 10.90 2.97
C LYS A 215 0.26 9.52 2.46
N MET A 216 -0.38 9.46 1.30
CA MET A 216 -0.73 8.18 0.67
C MET A 216 0.51 7.42 0.16
N LYS A 217 1.51 8.12 -0.40
CA LYS A 217 2.79 7.51 -0.77
C LYS A 217 3.46 6.87 0.44
N LEU A 218 3.44 7.54 1.61
CA LEU A 218 3.96 6.99 2.85
C LEU A 218 3.27 5.67 3.22
N ALA A 219 1.93 5.61 3.19
CA ALA A 219 1.19 4.39 3.50
C ALA A 219 1.54 3.23 2.55
N VAL A 220 1.64 3.51 1.25
CA VAL A 220 2.03 2.51 0.24
C VAL A 220 3.48 2.07 0.41
N ALA A 221 4.41 3.00 0.63
CA ALA A 221 5.83 2.70 0.83
C ALA A 221 6.05 1.87 2.11
N ALA A 222 5.38 2.21 3.21
CA ALA A 222 5.41 1.45 4.45
C ALA A 222 4.92 0.00 4.22
N THR A 223 3.83 -0.16 3.46
CA THR A 223 3.32 -1.49 3.11
C THR A 223 4.33 -2.29 2.28
N ILE A 224 4.95 -1.66 1.28
CA ILE A 224 6.01 -2.28 0.46
C ILE A 224 7.18 -2.70 1.34
N LEU A 225 7.70 -1.80 2.17
CA LEU A 225 8.86 -2.05 3.02
C LEU A 225 8.63 -3.20 4.01
N VAL A 226 7.48 -3.22 4.68
CA VAL A 226 7.12 -4.33 5.58
C VAL A 226 7.05 -5.66 4.83
N GLU A 227 6.50 -5.68 3.62
CA GLU A 227 6.49 -6.91 2.81
C GLU A 227 7.89 -7.37 2.40
N GLU A 228 8.79 -6.44 2.06
CA GLU A 228 10.18 -6.78 1.74
C GLU A 228 10.90 -7.37 2.97
N MET A 229 10.74 -6.75 4.14
CA MET A 229 11.30 -7.26 5.38
C MET A 229 10.79 -8.67 5.70
N LEU A 230 9.48 -8.92 5.52
CA LEU A 230 8.90 -10.26 5.69
C LEU A 230 9.44 -11.26 4.69
N MET A 231 9.67 -10.85 3.45
CA MET A 231 10.27 -11.71 2.44
C MET A 231 11.71 -12.07 2.80
N ALA A 232 12.50 -11.13 3.32
CA ALA A 232 13.86 -11.40 3.79
C ALA A 232 13.89 -12.42 4.92
N GLU A 233 13.07 -12.25 5.96
CA GLU A 233 12.95 -13.21 7.06
C GLU A 233 12.56 -14.60 6.56
N TRP A 234 11.58 -14.68 5.67
CA TRP A 234 11.14 -15.95 5.11
C TRP A 234 12.24 -16.65 4.29
N LEU A 235 13.09 -15.88 3.59
CA LEU A 235 14.24 -16.41 2.86
C LEU A 235 15.34 -16.90 3.81
N GLN A 236 15.59 -16.19 4.91
CA GLN A 236 16.55 -16.60 5.94
C GLN A 236 16.16 -17.95 6.57
N GLU A 237 14.90 -18.12 6.92
CA GLU A 237 14.42 -19.39 7.46
C GLU A 237 14.64 -20.58 6.52
N LYS A 238 14.47 -20.36 5.22
CA LYS A 238 14.74 -21.39 4.21
C LYS A 238 16.21 -21.79 4.15
N THR A 239 17.12 -20.84 4.32
CA THR A 239 18.56 -21.08 4.21
C THR A 239 19.14 -21.75 5.47
N HIS A 240 18.59 -21.44 6.65
CA HIS A 240 19.08 -21.95 7.94
C HIS A 240 18.40 -23.24 8.41
N GLY A 241 17.52 -23.84 7.59
CA GLY A 241 16.90 -25.14 7.91
C GLY A 241 16.08 -25.10 9.19
N GLY A 242 15.21 -24.10 9.35
CA GLY A 242 14.22 -24.06 10.42
C GLY A 242 13.44 -25.39 10.49
N PRO A 243 12.93 -25.79 11.68
CA PRO A 243 12.28 -27.08 11.85
C PRO A 243 11.14 -27.20 10.83
N ALA A 244 11.33 -28.07 9.86
CA ALA A 244 10.27 -28.48 8.96
C ALA A 244 9.14 -29.02 9.87
N THR A 245 8.16 -28.18 10.18
CA THR A 245 6.91 -28.66 10.79
C THR A 245 6.39 -29.70 9.79
N ALA A 246 6.45 -30.96 10.21
CA ALA A 246 6.26 -32.13 9.40
C ALA A 246 5.04 -31.97 8.48
N ALA A 247 5.29 -31.83 7.19
CA ALA A 247 4.27 -32.06 6.18
C ALA A 247 3.92 -33.58 6.20
N PRO A 248 2.64 -33.95 6.08
CA PRO A 248 2.24 -35.33 6.04
C PRO A 248 2.94 -36.03 4.85
N THR A 249 3.66 -37.07 5.15
CA THR A 249 4.32 -37.94 4.21
C THR A 249 3.31 -38.56 3.25
N GLY A 250 3.35 -38.11 2.02
CA GLY A 250 2.60 -38.76 0.94
C GLY A 250 2.75 -38.05 -0.40
N ILE A 251 3.48 -38.72 -1.30
CA ILE A 251 3.61 -38.37 -2.73
C ILE A 251 4.68 -37.30 -3.02
N ARG A 252 5.66 -37.64 -3.87
CA ARG A 252 6.69 -36.73 -4.42
C ARG A 252 6.07 -35.39 -4.89
N GLY A 253 5.95 -34.44 -3.98
CA GLY A 253 5.45 -33.08 -4.22
C GLY A 253 6.53 -32.09 -3.81
N LYS A 254 6.72 -31.03 -4.60
CA LYS A 254 7.50 -29.83 -4.24
C LYS A 254 7.26 -29.48 -2.77
N VAL A 255 8.31 -29.40 -1.97
CA VAL A 255 8.23 -28.85 -0.61
C VAL A 255 7.82 -27.38 -0.79
N VAL A 256 6.55 -27.08 -0.56
CA VAL A 256 6.08 -25.71 -0.47
C VAL A 256 6.59 -25.18 0.87
N ALA A 257 7.43 -24.16 0.82
CA ALA A 257 7.90 -23.54 2.06
C ALA A 257 6.71 -23.08 2.89
N ALA A 258 6.79 -23.30 4.20
CA ALA A 258 5.73 -22.90 5.12
C ALA A 258 5.52 -21.37 5.09
N ALA A 259 4.30 -20.92 5.34
CA ALA A 259 4.02 -19.51 5.53
C ALA A 259 4.63 -19.02 6.85
N LEU A 260 5.01 -17.72 6.90
CA LEU A 260 5.56 -17.10 8.11
C LEU A 260 4.59 -17.25 9.30
N PRO A 261 5.08 -17.54 10.50
CA PRO A 261 4.29 -17.48 11.73
C PRO A 261 3.73 -16.08 11.99
N GLU A 262 2.55 -16.00 12.57
CA GLU A 262 1.92 -14.69 12.90
C GLU A 262 2.78 -13.87 13.88
N THR A 263 3.43 -14.53 14.83
CA THR A 263 4.32 -13.88 15.79
C THR A 263 5.47 -13.15 15.12
N GLN A 264 6.10 -13.75 14.11
CA GLN A 264 7.17 -13.11 13.36
C GLN A 264 6.68 -11.90 12.57
N ILE A 265 5.47 -11.99 11.99
CA ILE A 265 4.87 -10.86 11.30
C ILE A 265 4.67 -9.68 12.27
N VAL A 266 4.13 -9.96 13.45
CA VAL A 266 3.91 -8.93 14.48
C VAL A 266 5.23 -8.32 14.94
N ASP A 267 6.24 -9.15 15.25
CA ASP A 267 7.54 -8.68 15.72
C ASP A 267 8.23 -7.79 14.67
N LEU A 268 8.08 -8.13 13.39
CA LEU A 268 8.69 -7.36 12.31
C LEU A 268 7.95 -6.05 12.03
N VAL A 269 6.63 -6.05 12.12
CA VAL A 269 5.82 -4.81 12.04
C VAL A 269 6.17 -3.88 13.21
N HIS A 270 6.34 -4.41 14.42
CA HIS A 270 6.82 -3.61 15.57
C HIS A 270 8.21 -3.03 15.34
N CYS A 271 9.12 -3.83 14.76
CA CYS A 271 10.46 -3.36 14.44
C CYS A 271 10.41 -2.19 13.43
N PHE A 272 9.64 -2.34 12.37
CA PHE A 272 9.42 -1.28 11.38
C PHE A 272 8.82 -0.02 12.02
N SER A 273 7.75 -0.17 12.79
CA SER A 273 7.09 0.95 13.47
C SER A 273 8.07 1.70 14.38
N ARG A 274 8.87 0.98 15.17
CA ARG A 274 9.88 1.60 16.05
C ARG A 274 10.88 2.42 15.24
N GLU A 275 11.46 1.87 14.18
CA GLU A 275 12.55 2.51 13.43
C GLU A 275 12.07 3.69 12.55
N VAL A 276 10.84 3.61 12.02
CA VAL A 276 10.32 4.61 11.06
C VAL A 276 9.34 5.56 11.73
N GLU A 277 8.40 5.04 12.51
CA GLU A 277 7.23 5.79 12.93
C GLU A 277 7.44 6.50 14.27
N HIS A 278 8.20 5.88 15.19
CA HIS A 278 8.50 6.47 16.50
C HIS A 278 9.59 7.57 16.43
N SER A 279 10.14 7.84 15.25
CA SER A 279 11.01 8.98 15.00
C SER A 279 10.34 9.91 13.99
N ASP A 280 10.02 11.14 14.42
CA ASP A 280 9.48 12.17 13.53
C ASP A 280 10.47 12.52 12.41
N GLU A 281 11.78 12.47 12.71
CA GLU A 281 12.85 12.71 11.75
C GLU A 281 12.89 11.63 10.67
N ASN A 282 12.84 10.34 11.06
CA ASN A 282 12.86 9.23 10.11
C ASN A 282 11.60 9.20 9.25
N ARG A 283 10.44 9.43 9.86
CA ARG A 283 9.17 9.52 9.13
C ARG A 283 9.18 10.71 8.17
N GLY A 284 9.62 11.87 8.62
CA GLY A 284 9.75 13.07 7.81
C GLY A 284 10.73 12.88 6.66
N LEU A 285 11.86 12.22 6.89
CA LEU A 285 12.82 11.86 5.85
C LEU A 285 12.17 10.98 4.78
N LEU A 286 11.43 9.94 5.17
CA LEU A 286 10.75 9.06 4.22
C LEU A 286 9.70 9.83 3.41
N GLU A 287 8.85 10.64 4.04
CA GLU A 287 7.87 11.48 3.35
C GLU A 287 8.53 12.41 2.34
N ASP A 288 9.60 13.07 2.73
CA ASP A 288 10.37 14.00 1.91
C ASP A 288 10.99 13.32 0.69
N GLU A 289 11.68 12.19 0.87
CA GLU A 289 12.30 11.43 -0.22
C GLU A 289 11.23 10.90 -1.19
N LEU A 290 10.09 10.41 -0.67
CA LEU A 290 8.95 9.96 -1.49
C LEU A 290 8.37 11.08 -2.37
N VAL A 291 8.42 12.32 -1.93
CA VAL A 291 7.91 13.47 -2.69
C VAL A 291 8.93 13.97 -3.70
N LYS A 292 10.21 14.04 -3.30
CA LYS A 292 11.29 14.70 -4.07
C LYS A 292 11.83 13.83 -5.18
N ARG A 293 11.88 12.50 -5.00
CA ARG A 293 12.54 11.58 -5.93
C ARG A 293 11.60 11.08 -7.02
N GLU A 294 12.06 11.13 -8.28
CA GLU A 294 11.31 10.62 -9.44
C GLU A 294 11.13 9.10 -9.42
N GLU A 295 12.03 8.37 -8.77
CA GLU A 295 11.96 6.93 -8.56
C GLU A 295 10.69 6.51 -7.80
N PHE A 296 10.07 7.43 -7.04
CA PHE A 296 8.81 7.24 -6.34
C PHE A 296 7.63 7.95 -7.01
N CYS A 297 7.69 8.15 -8.31
CA CYS A 297 6.54 8.68 -9.04
C CYS A 297 5.33 7.72 -9.00
N LEU A 298 4.17 8.24 -9.38
CA LEU A 298 2.92 7.45 -9.37
C LEU A 298 3.07 6.11 -10.12
N LYS A 299 3.72 6.12 -11.29
CA LYS A 299 3.89 4.90 -12.11
C LYS A 299 4.78 3.86 -11.44
N ALA A 300 5.87 4.30 -10.80
CA ALA A 300 6.78 3.42 -10.08
C ALA A 300 6.08 2.75 -8.89
N LEU A 301 5.39 3.54 -8.06
CA LEU A 301 4.64 3.01 -6.92
C LEU A 301 3.48 2.11 -7.34
N LEU A 302 2.76 2.44 -8.42
CA LEU A 302 1.74 1.55 -9.00
C LEU A 302 2.33 0.24 -9.49
N ALA A 303 3.48 0.28 -10.19
CA ALA A 303 4.16 -0.93 -10.66
C ALA A 303 4.67 -1.80 -9.51
N ALA A 304 5.10 -1.17 -8.40
CA ALA A 304 5.54 -1.87 -7.20
C ALA A 304 4.36 -2.45 -6.39
N ALA A 305 3.23 -1.75 -6.33
CA ALA A 305 2.04 -2.19 -5.61
C ALA A 305 1.29 -3.31 -6.33
N VAL A 306 1.20 -3.25 -7.68
CA VAL A 306 0.45 -4.20 -8.49
C VAL A 306 1.42 -5.03 -9.32
N GLU A 307 1.63 -6.27 -8.95
CA GLU A 307 2.50 -7.20 -9.68
C GLU A 307 1.84 -7.71 -10.97
N TRP A 308 1.62 -6.78 -11.90
CA TRP A 308 0.82 -6.97 -13.11
C TRP A 308 1.35 -7.99 -14.11
N LYS A 309 2.63 -8.34 -14.04
CA LYS A 309 3.30 -9.21 -15.05
C LYS A 309 3.10 -10.71 -14.86
N ASN A 310 2.46 -11.14 -13.78
CA ASN A 310 2.40 -12.56 -13.40
C ASN A 310 0.97 -13.16 -13.42
N ARG A 311 0.01 -12.52 -14.07
CA ARG A 311 -1.34 -13.09 -14.29
C ARG A 311 -1.67 -13.30 -15.74
#